data_ec529cdc35163098f187626975d9097e
#
_entry.id   ec529cdc35163098f187626975d9097e
#
_cell.length_a   1.000
_cell.length_b   1.000
_cell.length_c   1.000
_cell.angle_alpha   90.00
_cell.angle_beta   90.00
_cell.angle_gamma   90.00
#
_symmetry.space_group_name_H-M   'P 1'
#
loop_
_entity.id
_entity.type
_entity.pdbx_description
1 polymer ?
#
loop_
_entity_poly.entity_id
_entity_poly.type
_entity_poly.pdbx_seq_one_letter_code
_entity_poly.pdbx_strand_id
1 'polypeptide(L)'
;GSELVAHDAAISALLAMDSALERIQRDLGIETQSQRCWLHDELIRLWKVRGPFPGLGAVLHAFGLSRGVFVAHALQERAGTNADPWPAVDEAFRNPEILPEQLRRDLTELMPTWANLPECRRKFLRLLSRFELRAEQAKWLYDEDSRARHGWNSTDDELLANPYRIYEVSRHDPDGVHYLTIDRGVFPDDAVRNLHPLDKPARLDSALDIRRVRAFTVAALETAAAAGHTLQFASDIVDTVRGLPLKPECPLTSDILSAAVENFAPEIVAVQHEGPLALQLGRYKKIGDLIRRNV
;
A
#
# COMPACT_ATOMS: atom_id res chain seq x y z
N GLY A 1 25.09 -8.98 8.91
CA GLY A 1 24.36 -7.95 8.22
C GLY A 1 23.17 -7.54 9.04
N SER A 2 23.06 -6.28 9.44
CA SER A 2 21.83 -5.75 10.04
C SER A 2 20.74 -5.80 8.96
N GLU A 3 19.74 -6.63 9.13
CA GLU A 3 18.51 -6.51 8.35
C GLU A 3 17.94 -5.11 8.64
N LEU A 4 17.99 -4.24 7.66
CA LEU A 4 17.31 -2.95 7.72
C LEU A 4 15.82 -3.24 7.72
N VAL A 5 15.20 -3.07 8.88
CA VAL A 5 13.73 -3.17 9.00
C VAL A 5 13.13 -2.05 8.16
N ALA A 6 12.25 -2.40 7.22
CA ALA A 6 11.52 -1.43 6.42
C ALA A 6 10.74 -0.46 7.33
N HIS A 7 10.72 0.83 6.99
CA HIS A 7 10.03 1.84 7.80
C HIS A 7 8.56 1.50 8.02
N ASP A 8 7.88 1.01 6.98
CA ASP A 8 6.48 0.60 7.06
C ASP A 8 6.25 -0.54 8.05
N ALA A 9 7.17 -1.51 8.15
CA ALA A 9 7.10 -2.58 9.13
C ALA A 9 7.33 -2.05 10.57
N ALA A 10 8.33 -1.18 10.75
CA ALA A 10 8.59 -0.55 12.04
C ALA A 10 7.41 0.32 12.50
N ILE A 11 6.83 1.13 11.61
CA ILE A 11 5.64 1.94 11.89
C ILE A 11 4.46 1.05 12.31
N SER A 12 4.22 -0.06 11.59
CA SER A 12 3.15 -1.01 11.94
C SER A 12 3.34 -1.58 13.34
N ALA A 13 4.56 -1.99 13.69
CA ALA A 13 4.87 -2.55 14.99
C ALA A 13 4.63 -1.52 16.12
N LEU A 14 5.10 -0.28 15.96
CA LEU A 14 4.91 0.77 16.97
C LEU A 14 3.43 1.15 17.14
N LEU A 15 2.65 1.23 16.07
CA LEU A 15 1.21 1.48 16.15
C LEU A 15 0.48 0.33 16.86
N ALA A 16 0.85 -0.92 16.58
CA ALA A 16 0.29 -2.08 17.28
C ALA A 16 0.65 -2.08 18.77
N MET A 17 1.88 -1.68 19.13
CA MET A 17 2.31 -1.51 20.52
C MET A 17 1.52 -0.41 21.23
N ASP A 18 1.31 0.75 20.60
CA ASP A 18 0.51 1.84 21.18
C ASP A 18 -0.92 1.38 21.46
N SER A 19 -1.56 0.69 20.51
CA SER A 19 -2.91 0.11 20.67
C SER A 19 -2.97 -0.95 21.79
N ALA A 20 -1.90 -1.73 21.97
CA ALA A 20 -1.81 -2.71 23.06
C ALA A 20 -1.68 -2.01 24.41
N LEU A 21 -0.84 -0.98 24.53
CA LEU A 21 -0.69 -0.20 25.77
C LEU A 21 -1.99 0.51 26.16
N GLU A 22 -2.72 1.04 25.16
CA GLU A 22 -4.04 1.64 25.43
C GLU A 22 -5.03 0.63 26.01
N ARG A 23 -5.07 -0.60 25.48
CA ARG A 23 -5.90 -1.68 26.04
C ARG A 23 -5.48 -2.05 27.46
N ILE A 24 -4.18 -2.17 27.72
CA ILE A 24 -3.65 -2.46 29.07
C ILE A 24 -4.08 -1.37 30.05
N GLN A 25 -3.99 -0.11 29.67
CA GLN A 25 -4.44 1.00 30.52
C GLN A 25 -5.93 0.93 30.80
N ARG A 26 -6.74 0.67 29.76
CA ARG A 26 -8.21 0.60 29.85
C ARG A 26 -8.68 -0.60 30.69
N ASP A 27 -8.12 -1.79 30.42
CA ASP A 27 -8.66 -3.05 30.97
C ASP A 27 -8.07 -3.39 32.34
N LEU A 28 -6.81 -3.00 32.58
CA LEU A 28 -6.07 -3.32 33.80
C LEU A 28 -5.81 -2.12 34.71
N GLY A 29 -6.13 -0.89 34.26
CA GLY A 29 -5.86 0.34 35.01
C GLY A 29 -4.37 0.65 35.18
N ILE A 30 -3.47 0.00 34.41
CA ILE A 30 -2.03 0.22 34.49
C ILE A 30 -1.68 1.51 33.73
N GLU A 31 -0.97 2.43 34.38
CA GLU A 31 -0.50 3.67 33.78
C GLU A 31 0.53 3.39 32.67
N THR A 32 0.23 3.79 31.43
CA THR A 32 1.09 3.56 30.26
C THR A 32 1.45 4.85 29.51
N GLN A 33 1.08 6.01 30.05
CA GLN A 33 1.23 7.30 29.36
C GLN A 33 2.68 7.60 28.95
N SER A 34 3.64 7.31 29.83
CA SER A 34 5.07 7.55 29.56
C SER A 34 5.57 6.72 28.38
N GLN A 35 5.20 5.44 28.31
CA GLN A 35 5.57 4.54 27.21
C GLN A 35 4.91 4.97 25.90
N ARG A 36 3.65 5.38 25.94
CA ARG A 36 2.92 5.88 24.78
C ARG A 36 3.52 7.19 24.24
N CYS A 37 3.90 8.12 25.11
CA CYS A 37 4.61 9.34 24.68
C CYS A 37 5.89 9.00 23.92
N TRP A 38 6.72 8.09 24.45
CA TRP A 38 7.94 7.66 23.77
C TRP A 38 7.64 7.00 22.40
N LEU A 39 6.62 6.13 22.33
CA LEU A 39 6.20 5.52 21.05
C LEU A 39 5.77 6.56 20.03
N HIS A 40 5.03 7.59 20.46
CA HIS A 40 4.59 8.67 19.57
C HIS A 40 5.77 9.49 19.04
N ASP A 41 6.78 9.79 19.86
CA ASP A 41 7.99 10.50 19.44
C ASP A 41 8.76 9.68 18.39
N GLU A 42 8.92 8.34 18.62
CA GLU A 42 9.54 7.44 17.64
C GLU A 42 8.73 7.32 16.34
N LEU A 43 7.41 7.25 16.43
CA LEU A 43 6.54 7.26 15.25
C LEU A 43 6.72 8.55 14.43
N ILE A 44 6.75 9.72 15.07
CA ILE A 44 6.98 10.99 14.38
C ILE A 44 8.34 10.97 13.66
N ARG A 45 9.39 10.46 14.33
CA ARG A 45 10.72 10.32 13.73
C ARG A 45 10.72 9.39 12.52
N LEU A 46 10.10 8.22 12.64
CA LEU A 46 10.02 7.25 11.55
C LEU A 46 9.23 7.76 10.35
N TRP A 47 8.10 8.43 10.59
CA TRP A 47 7.31 9.06 9.52
C TRP A 47 8.11 10.11 8.76
N LYS A 48 8.91 10.91 9.49
CA LYS A 48 9.79 11.92 8.89
C LYS A 48 10.89 11.29 8.03
N VAL A 49 11.50 10.20 8.50
CA VAL A 49 12.57 9.48 7.76
C VAL A 49 12.00 8.77 6.54
N ARG A 50 10.80 8.14 6.67
CA ARG A 50 10.12 7.49 5.56
C ARG A 50 9.83 8.46 4.41
N GLY A 51 9.37 9.65 4.74
CA GLY A 51 8.96 10.65 3.77
C GLY A 51 7.73 10.24 2.93
N PRO A 52 7.26 11.14 2.04
CA PRO A 52 6.09 10.89 1.20
C PRO A 52 6.36 10.00 -0.03
N PHE A 53 7.64 9.82 -0.43
CA PHE A 53 8.06 9.07 -1.61
C PHE A 53 9.15 8.01 -1.30
N PRO A 54 8.88 7.06 -0.39
CA PRO A 54 9.89 6.11 0.06
C PRO A 54 10.36 5.14 -1.03
N GLY A 55 9.53 4.90 -2.04
CA GLY A 55 9.81 3.99 -3.16
C GLY A 55 10.53 4.62 -4.34
N LEU A 56 10.88 5.91 -4.30
CA LEU A 56 11.46 6.60 -5.45
C LEU A 56 12.69 5.87 -6.01
N GLY A 57 13.60 5.43 -5.15
CA GLY A 57 14.81 4.71 -5.57
C GLY A 57 14.52 3.39 -6.28
N ALA A 58 13.56 2.62 -5.75
CA ALA A 58 13.13 1.36 -6.34
C ALA A 58 12.45 1.57 -7.70
N VAL A 59 11.65 2.63 -7.81
CA VAL A 59 10.94 2.98 -9.05
C VAL A 59 11.91 3.46 -10.13
N LEU A 60 12.89 4.28 -9.80
CA LEU A 60 13.93 4.71 -10.74
C LEU A 60 14.77 3.51 -11.20
N HIS A 61 15.04 2.56 -10.30
CA HIS A 61 15.71 1.30 -10.66
C HIS A 61 14.83 0.47 -11.62
N ALA A 62 13.55 0.34 -11.36
CA ALA A 62 12.60 -0.37 -12.23
C ALA A 62 12.50 0.26 -13.63
N PHE A 63 12.63 1.58 -13.72
CA PHE A 63 12.68 2.31 -15.00
C PHE A 63 13.97 2.03 -15.79
N GLY A 64 15.04 1.55 -15.15
CA GLY A 64 16.30 1.17 -15.79
C GLY A 64 17.55 1.85 -15.24
N LEU A 65 17.43 2.71 -14.22
CA LEU A 65 18.59 3.33 -13.57
C LEU A 65 19.27 2.32 -12.65
N SER A 66 20.43 1.81 -13.00
CA SER A 66 21.19 0.83 -12.20
C SER A 66 21.47 1.33 -10.77
N ARG A 67 21.65 2.64 -10.61
CA ARG A 67 21.87 3.35 -9.34
C ARG A 67 20.66 4.16 -8.87
N GLY A 68 19.45 3.67 -9.12
CA GLY A 68 18.21 4.38 -8.84
C GLY A 68 18.10 4.93 -7.41
N VAL A 69 18.57 4.19 -6.40
CA VAL A 69 18.58 4.64 -4.99
C VAL A 69 19.48 5.86 -4.77
N PHE A 70 20.68 5.89 -5.37
CA PHE A 70 21.58 7.02 -5.24
C PHE A 70 21.09 8.25 -6.00
N VAL A 71 20.49 8.04 -7.18
CA VAL A 71 19.83 9.11 -7.93
C VAL A 71 18.66 9.68 -7.14
N ALA A 72 17.82 8.83 -6.57
CA ALA A 72 16.69 9.25 -5.75
C ALA A 72 17.15 10.09 -4.55
N HIS A 73 18.19 9.66 -3.85
CA HIS A 73 18.75 10.41 -2.71
C HIS A 73 19.21 11.81 -3.13
N ALA A 74 20.01 11.90 -4.19
CA ALA A 74 20.52 13.19 -4.69
C ALA A 74 19.36 14.13 -5.12
N LEU A 75 18.31 13.58 -5.74
CA LEU A 75 17.14 14.35 -6.15
C LEU A 75 16.25 14.78 -4.97
N GLN A 76 16.11 13.93 -3.95
CA GLN A 76 15.40 14.27 -2.73
C GLN A 76 16.12 15.36 -1.92
N GLU A 77 17.46 15.29 -1.81
CA GLU A 77 18.25 16.36 -1.18
C GLU A 77 18.09 17.68 -1.93
N ARG A 78 18.09 17.65 -3.27
CA ARG A 78 17.88 18.83 -4.10
C ARG A 78 16.47 19.42 -3.95
N ALA A 79 15.44 18.59 -3.92
CA ALA A 79 14.05 19.01 -3.75
C ALA A 79 13.78 19.59 -2.35
N GLY A 80 14.51 19.11 -1.35
CA GLY A 80 14.32 19.47 0.05
C GLY A 80 13.49 18.44 0.84
N THR A 81 13.56 18.54 2.15
CA THR A 81 12.91 17.60 3.06
C THR A 81 11.38 17.62 2.86
N ASN A 82 10.81 16.45 2.63
CA ASN A 82 9.37 16.22 2.38
C ASN A 82 8.80 16.94 1.13
N ALA A 83 9.62 17.48 0.25
CA ALA A 83 9.16 18.06 -1.02
C ALA A 83 8.83 16.95 -2.05
N ASP A 84 8.07 17.31 -3.09
CA ASP A 84 7.87 16.44 -4.24
C ASP A 84 9.16 16.32 -5.06
N PRO A 85 9.78 15.14 -5.18
CA PRO A 85 11.02 14.98 -5.94
C PRO A 85 10.80 14.92 -7.46
N TRP A 86 9.57 14.76 -7.93
CA TRP A 86 9.28 14.52 -9.35
C TRP A 86 9.64 15.67 -10.29
N PRO A 87 9.49 16.96 -9.90
CA PRO A 87 10.03 18.06 -10.69
C PRO A 87 11.55 17.95 -10.89
N ALA A 88 12.30 17.53 -9.86
CA ALA A 88 13.75 17.31 -9.95
C ALA A 88 14.08 16.06 -10.79
N VAL A 89 13.26 15.01 -10.75
CA VAL A 89 13.39 13.84 -11.65
C VAL A 89 13.22 14.27 -13.09
N ASP A 90 12.16 15.02 -13.42
CA ASP A 90 11.92 15.52 -14.78
C ASP A 90 13.02 16.48 -15.26
N GLU A 91 13.60 17.28 -14.36
CA GLU A 91 14.75 18.14 -14.65
C GLU A 91 16.00 17.30 -14.94
N ALA A 92 16.30 16.26 -14.14
CA ALA A 92 17.45 15.40 -14.33
C ALA A 92 17.43 14.67 -15.67
N PHE A 93 16.27 14.21 -16.13
CA PHE A 93 16.12 13.61 -17.46
C PHE A 93 16.21 14.61 -18.61
N ARG A 94 16.06 15.92 -18.35
CA ARG A 94 16.30 16.97 -19.35
C ARG A 94 17.72 17.49 -19.30
N ASN A 95 18.31 17.57 -18.12
CA ASN A 95 19.65 18.08 -17.87
C ASN A 95 20.35 17.22 -16.81
N PRO A 96 21.03 16.13 -17.20
CA PRO A 96 21.75 15.24 -16.27
C PRO A 96 22.86 15.93 -15.45
N GLU A 97 23.33 17.12 -15.88
CA GLU A 97 24.41 17.85 -15.20
C GLU A 97 24.05 18.31 -13.79
N ILE A 98 22.75 18.35 -13.46
CA ILE A 98 22.31 18.65 -12.08
C ILE A 98 22.71 17.57 -11.06
N LEU A 99 23.10 16.38 -11.53
CA LEU A 99 23.55 15.27 -10.71
C LEU A 99 25.09 15.13 -10.73
N PRO A 100 25.66 14.47 -9.68
CA PRO A 100 27.05 14.07 -9.68
C PRO A 100 27.43 13.26 -10.93
N GLU A 101 28.63 13.45 -11.46
CA GLU A 101 29.09 12.86 -12.72
C GLU A 101 28.90 11.34 -12.79
N GLN A 102 29.18 10.64 -11.68
CA GLN A 102 29.05 9.18 -11.59
C GLN A 102 27.61 8.67 -11.73
N LEU A 103 26.59 9.53 -11.62
CA LEU A 103 25.16 9.17 -11.74
C LEU A 103 24.57 9.56 -13.10
N ARG A 104 25.29 10.28 -13.96
CA ARG A 104 24.75 10.85 -15.21
C ARG A 104 24.60 9.85 -16.32
N ARG A 105 25.48 8.83 -16.38
CA ARG A 105 25.57 7.92 -17.53
C ARG A 105 24.23 7.24 -17.85
N ASP A 106 23.67 6.54 -16.89
CA ASP A 106 22.43 5.78 -17.06
C ASP A 106 21.25 6.72 -17.42
N LEU A 107 21.24 7.93 -16.81
CA LEU A 107 20.23 8.94 -17.16
C LEU A 107 20.34 9.38 -18.61
N THR A 108 21.57 9.67 -19.08
CA THR A 108 21.81 10.11 -20.45
C THR A 108 21.34 9.06 -21.47
N GLU A 109 21.62 7.78 -21.18
CA GLU A 109 21.19 6.66 -22.02
C GLU A 109 19.66 6.51 -22.07
N LEU A 110 18.95 6.85 -20.98
CA LEU A 110 17.49 6.72 -20.84
C LEU A 110 16.69 7.98 -21.20
N MET A 111 17.36 9.12 -21.47
CA MET A 111 16.67 10.36 -21.84
C MET A 111 15.65 10.19 -22.98
N PRO A 112 15.97 9.50 -24.11
CA PRO A 112 15.00 9.31 -25.19
C PRO A 112 13.79 8.48 -24.74
N THR A 113 14.00 7.45 -23.94
CA THR A 113 12.94 6.61 -23.36
C THR A 113 12.04 7.43 -22.44
N TRP A 114 12.63 8.28 -21.58
CA TRP A 114 11.88 9.16 -20.68
C TRP A 114 11.05 10.20 -21.46
N ALA A 115 11.63 10.82 -22.49
CA ALA A 115 10.96 11.81 -23.31
C ALA A 115 9.71 11.24 -24.01
N ASN A 116 9.77 9.98 -24.45
CA ASN A 116 8.69 9.29 -25.15
C ASN A 116 7.78 8.46 -24.20
N LEU A 117 7.98 8.55 -22.90
CA LEU A 117 7.19 7.76 -21.91
C LEU A 117 5.73 8.23 -21.91
N PRO A 118 4.75 7.32 -22.15
CA PRO A 118 3.34 7.65 -22.07
C PRO A 118 2.95 8.24 -20.71
N GLU A 119 2.00 9.16 -20.71
CA GLU A 119 1.57 9.85 -19.48
C GLU A 119 1.02 8.87 -18.43
N CYS A 120 0.30 7.83 -18.85
CA CYS A 120 -0.19 6.77 -17.95
C CYS A 120 0.97 6.08 -17.23
N ARG A 121 2.03 5.70 -17.95
CA ARG A 121 3.24 5.09 -17.39
C ARG A 121 3.95 6.03 -16.42
N ARG A 122 4.01 7.32 -16.73
CA ARG A 122 4.61 8.34 -15.86
C ARG A 122 3.81 8.49 -14.56
N LYS A 123 2.48 8.55 -14.66
CA LYS A 123 1.59 8.57 -13.49
C LYS A 123 1.74 7.31 -12.64
N PHE A 124 1.89 6.16 -13.28
CA PHE A 124 2.09 4.90 -12.57
C PHE A 124 3.41 4.86 -11.81
N LEU A 125 4.52 5.32 -12.39
CA LEU A 125 5.80 5.49 -11.67
C LEU A 125 5.64 6.42 -10.45
N ARG A 126 4.94 7.54 -10.61
CA ARG A 126 4.65 8.47 -9.51
C ARG A 126 3.85 7.80 -8.40
N LEU A 127 2.83 7.02 -8.74
CA LEU A 127 2.06 6.26 -7.76
C LEU A 127 2.94 5.26 -7.01
N LEU A 128 3.70 4.43 -7.74
CA LEU A 128 4.57 3.41 -7.14
C LEU A 128 5.62 4.02 -6.21
N SER A 129 6.12 5.23 -6.50
CA SER A 129 7.10 5.91 -5.64
C SER A 129 6.56 6.26 -4.24
N ARG A 130 5.24 6.26 -4.06
CA ARG A 130 4.56 6.49 -2.77
C ARG A 130 4.62 5.28 -1.85
N PHE A 131 4.93 4.10 -2.38
CA PHE A 131 4.98 2.84 -1.64
C PHE A 131 6.41 2.50 -1.28
N GLU A 132 6.64 2.03 -0.06
CA GLU A 132 7.94 1.49 0.33
C GLU A 132 8.14 0.11 -0.31
N LEU A 133 8.61 0.12 -1.55
CA LEU A 133 8.84 -1.07 -2.37
C LEU A 133 10.31 -1.48 -2.35
N ARG A 134 10.55 -2.79 -2.38
CA ARG A 134 11.86 -3.34 -2.75
C ARG A 134 12.09 -3.16 -4.26
N ALA A 135 13.34 -3.11 -4.69
CA ALA A 135 13.68 -2.95 -6.11
C ALA A 135 13.00 -4.01 -7.00
N GLU A 136 13.00 -5.27 -6.57
CA GLU A 136 12.35 -6.37 -7.28
C GLU A 136 10.83 -6.18 -7.36
N GLN A 137 10.19 -5.76 -6.27
CA GLN A 137 8.74 -5.45 -6.28
C GLN A 137 8.40 -4.33 -7.26
N ALA A 138 9.17 -3.23 -7.26
CA ALA A 138 8.96 -2.14 -8.20
C ALA A 138 9.15 -2.60 -9.65
N LYS A 139 10.16 -3.44 -9.91
CA LYS A 139 10.48 -3.94 -11.25
C LYS A 139 9.34 -4.79 -11.82
N TRP A 140 8.88 -5.80 -11.09
CA TRP A 140 7.81 -6.63 -11.61
C TRP A 140 6.44 -5.92 -11.63
N LEU A 141 6.20 -4.94 -10.76
CA LEU A 141 5.00 -4.09 -10.85
C LEU A 141 5.02 -3.18 -12.08
N TYR A 142 6.17 -2.62 -12.39
CA TYR A 142 6.31 -1.71 -13.53
C TYR A 142 6.31 -2.44 -14.88
N ASP A 143 6.87 -3.65 -14.97
CA ASP A 143 6.93 -4.43 -16.20
C ASP A 143 5.62 -5.24 -16.40
N GLU A 144 4.87 -4.91 -17.46
CA GLU A 144 3.59 -5.57 -17.80
C GLU A 144 3.75 -7.06 -18.10
N ASP A 145 4.83 -7.44 -18.79
CA ASP A 145 5.12 -8.84 -19.07
C ASP A 145 5.44 -9.63 -17.80
N SER A 146 6.09 -8.99 -16.83
CA SER A 146 6.33 -9.58 -15.52
C SER A 146 5.04 -9.74 -14.74
N ARG A 147 4.14 -8.75 -14.75
CA ARG A 147 2.79 -8.91 -14.16
C ARG A 147 2.04 -10.08 -14.76
N ALA A 148 2.04 -10.19 -16.08
CA ALA A 148 1.37 -11.29 -16.77
C ALA A 148 1.96 -12.68 -16.40
N ARG A 149 3.29 -12.78 -16.27
CA ARG A 149 3.96 -14.02 -15.82
C ARG A 149 3.59 -14.43 -14.39
N HIS A 150 3.31 -13.46 -13.52
CA HIS A 150 2.78 -13.71 -12.17
C HIS A 150 1.26 -13.98 -12.16
N GLY A 151 0.61 -14.02 -13.33
CA GLY A 151 -0.83 -14.24 -13.46
C GLY A 151 -1.68 -12.99 -13.18
N TRP A 152 -1.07 -11.79 -13.16
CA TRP A 152 -1.76 -10.54 -12.89
C TRP A 152 -2.03 -9.79 -14.19
N ASN A 153 -3.20 -10.01 -14.74
CA ASN A 153 -3.64 -9.36 -15.99
C ASN A 153 -4.20 -7.95 -15.72
N SER A 154 -3.52 -7.17 -14.88
CA SER A 154 -3.93 -5.80 -14.58
C SER A 154 -3.11 -4.80 -15.36
N THR A 155 -3.79 -3.88 -16.05
CA THR A 155 -3.19 -2.75 -16.75
C THR A 155 -2.78 -1.63 -15.80
N ASP A 156 -1.92 -0.71 -16.27
CA ASP A 156 -1.55 0.47 -15.49
C ASP A 156 -2.77 1.33 -15.13
N ASP A 157 -3.73 1.47 -16.07
CA ASP A 157 -4.96 2.25 -15.82
C ASP A 157 -5.83 1.60 -14.73
N GLU A 158 -5.94 0.27 -14.70
CA GLU A 158 -6.66 -0.43 -13.64
C GLU A 158 -5.97 -0.28 -12.27
N LEU A 159 -4.63 -0.34 -12.23
CA LEU A 159 -3.86 -0.14 -11.00
C LEU A 159 -3.88 1.33 -10.54
N LEU A 160 -3.90 2.28 -11.46
CA LEU A 160 -4.12 3.70 -11.16
C LEU A 160 -5.54 3.94 -10.65
N ALA A 161 -6.56 3.29 -11.23
CA ALA A 161 -7.93 3.41 -10.79
C ALA A 161 -8.16 2.80 -9.40
N ASN A 162 -7.49 1.69 -9.11
CA ASN A 162 -7.56 1.03 -7.81
C ASN A 162 -6.18 0.52 -7.37
N PRO A 163 -5.36 1.33 -6.68
CA PRO A 163 -4.04 0.91 -6.21
C PRO A 163 -4.05 -0.30 -5.26
N TYR A 164 -5.15 -0.53 -4.53
CA TYR A 164 -5.26 -1.68 -3.63
C TYR A 164 -5.31 -3.02 -4.37
N ARG A 165 -5.59 -3.01 -5.67
CA ARG A 165 -5.48 -4.24 -6.50
C ARG A 165 -4.06 -4.81 -6.47
N ILE A 166 -3.03 -3.98 -6.28
CA ILE A 166 -1.65 -4.44 -6.12
C ILE A 166 -1.57 -5.47 -4.98
N TYR A 167 -2.17 -5.16 -3.81
CA TYR A 167 -2.29 -6.14 -2.72
C TYR A 167 -3.16 -7.33 -3.10
N GLU A 168 -4.35 -7.09 -3.64
CA GLU A 168 -5.32 -8.15 -3.92
C GLU A 168 -4.77 -9.21 -4.88
N VAL A 169 -3.97 -8.82 -5.87
CA VAL A 169 -3.37 -9.76 -6.83
C VAL A 169 -2.09 -10.40 -6.31
N SER A 170 -1.32 -9.71 -5.47
CA SER A 170 0.00 -10.15 -4.99
C SER A 170 -0.01 -10.85 -3.64
N ARG A 171 -1.13 -10.85 -2.91
CA ARG A 171 -1.21 -11.30 -1.51
C ARG A 171 -0.78 -12.74 -1.24
N HIS A 172 -0.76 -13.58 -2.28
CA HIS A 172 -0.31 -14.98 -2.19
C HIS A 172 1.12 -15.19 -2.70
N ASP A 173 1.74 -14.15 -3.23
CA ASP A 173 3.12 -14.18 -3.66
C ASP A 173 4.04 -13.91 -2.46
N PRO A 174 5.15 -14.65 -2.28
CA PRO A 174 6.13 -14.36 -1.22
C PRO A 174 6.68 -12.94 -1.27
N ASP A 175 6.73 -12.36 -2.47
CA ASP A 175 7.18 -10.99 -2.73
C ASP A 175 6.01 -9.98 -2.85
N GLY A 176 4.80 -10.39 -2.44
CA GLY A 176 3.61 -9.55 -2.50
C GLY A 176 3.76 -8.23 -1.73
N VAL A 177 2.98 -7.23 -2.14
CA VAL A 177 2.97 -5.92 -1.48
C VAL A 177 1.87 -5.90 -0.43
N HIS A 178 2.24 -5.57 0.79
CA HIS A 178 1.30 -5.55 1.91
C HIS A 178 0.29 -4.40 1.78
N TYR A 179 -0.96 -4.63 2.15
CA TYR A 179 -2.04 -3.60 2.05
C TYR A 179 -1.74 -2.33 2.85
N LEU A 180 -1.05 -2.43 3.99
CA LEU A 180 -0.65 -1.26 4.78
C LEU A 180 0.39 -0.40 4.06
N THR A 181 1.30 -0.98 3.30
CA THR A 181 2.27 -0.25 2.48
C THR A 181 1.55 0.58 1.41
N ILE A 182 0.53 -0.01 0.78
CA ILE A 182 -0.30 0.68 -0.21
C ILE A 182 -1.11 1.78 0.46
N ASP A 183 -1.78 1.49 1.57
CA ASP A 183 -2.62 2.45 2.29
C ASP A 183 -1.84 3.69 2.72
N ARG A 184 -0.62 3.52 3.25
CA ARG A 184 0.25 4.63 3.63
C ARG A 184 0.68 5.51 2.46
N GLY A 185 0.72 4.98 1.25
CA GLY A 185 1.03 5.77 0.05
C GLY A 185 -0.20 6.43 -0.57
N VAL A 186 -1.36 5.76 -0.52
CA VAL A 186 -2.61 6.22 -1.16
C VAL A 186 -3.42 7.13 -0.23
N PHE A 187 -3.50 6.77 1.04
CA PHE A 187 -4.30 7.48 2.04
C PHE A 187 -3.49 7.79 3.32
N PRO A 188 -2.37 8.55 3.20
CA PRO A 188 -1.60 9.01 4.35
C PRO A 188 -2.39 10.02 5.18
N ASP A 189 -1.78 10.57 6.24
CA ASP A 189 -2.38 11.64 7.04
C ASP A 189 -2.71 12.90 6.21
N ASP A 190 -3.54 13.78 6.78
CA ASP A 190 -4.05 14.97 6.10
C ASP A 190 -2.94 15.93 5.66
N ALA A 191 -1.87 16.05 6.45
CA ALA A 191 -0.77 16.94 6.12
C ALA A 191 -0.06 16.50 4.83
N VAL A 192 0.23 15.20 4.71
CA VAL A 192 0.84 14.62 3.50
C VAL A 192 -0.13 14.65 2.32
N ARG A 193 -1.43 14.35 2.53
CA ARG A 193 -2.43 14.40 1.45
C ARG A 193 -2.63 15.81 0.89
N ASN A 194 -2.59 16.83 1.73
CA ASN A 194 -2.74 18.21 1.31
C ASN A 194 -1.49 18.73 0.59
N LEU A 195 -0.30 18.33 1.05
CA LEU A 195 0.96 18.75 0.45
C LEU A 195 1.27 17.99 -0.85
N HIS A 196 0.91 16.72 -0.91
CA HIS A 196 1.17 15.81 -2.03
C HIS A 196 -0.11 15.07 -2.43
N PRO A 197 -1.12 15.76 -2.98
CA PRO A 197 -2.35 15.11 -3.40
C PRO A 197 -2.06 14.11 -4.54
N LEU A 198 -2.75 12.98 -4.49
CA LEU A 198 -2.77 12.06 -5.64
C LEU A 198 -3.73 12.59 -6.71
N ASP A 199 -3.34 12.39 -7.96
CA ASP A 199 -4.21 12.65 -9.10
C ASP A 199 -5.34 11.61 -9.18
N LYS A 200 -6.47 12.01 -9.80
CA LYS A 200 -7.47 11.04 -10.22
C LYS A 200 -6.89 10.12 -11.32
N PRO A 201 -7.24 8.83 -11.35
CA PRO A 201 -8.25 8.15 -10.52
C PRO A 201 -7.74 7.56 -9.19
N ALA A 202 -6.41 7.62 -8.89
CA ALA A 202 -5.82 6.99 -7.71
C ALA A 202 -6.25 7.62 -6.37
N ARG A 203 -6.64 8.90 -6.39
CA ARG A 203 -7.02 9.65 -5.20
C ARG A 203 -8.24 9.07 -4.50
N LEU A 204 -8.15 8.96 -3.19
CA LEU A 204 -9.27 8.66 -2.31
C LEU A 204 -9.76 9.94 -1.63
N ASP A 205 -11.07 10.14 -1.63
CA ASP A 205 -11.70 11.32 -1.03
C ASP A 205 -12.23 11.04 0.40
N SER A 206 -12.24 9.77 0.84
CA SER A 206 -12.79 9.36 2.14
C SER A 206 -12.00 8.21 2.76
N ALA A 207 -11.94 8.18 4.10
CA ALA A 207 -11.43 7.04 4.86
C ALA A 207 -12.25 5.75 4.64
N LEU A 208 -13.48 5.90 4.18
CA LEU A 208 -14.44 4.83 3.84
C LEU A 208 -14.57 4.64 2.31
N ASP A 209 -13.57 5.06 1.53
CA ASP A 209 -13.55 4.76 0.09
C ASP A 209 -13.71 3.25 -0.12
N ILE A 210 -14.58 2.88 -1.05
CA ILE A 210 -14.96 1.48 -1.29
C ILE A 210 -13.76 0.58 -1.64
N ARG A 211 -12.76 1.13 -2.32
CA ARG A 211 -11.51 0.41 -2.67
C ARG A 211 -10.70 0.07 -1.42
N ARG A 212 -10.61 1.01 -0.47
CA ARG A 212 -9.94 0.87 0.83
C ARG A 212 -10.67 -0.14 1.70
N VAL A 213 -11.98 0.01 1.86
CA VAL A 213 -12.82 -0.90 2.64
C VAL A 213 -12.73 -2.32 2.11
N ARG A 214 -12.81 -2.50 0.79
CA ARG A 214 -12.67 -3.81 0.14
C ARG A 214 -11.31 -4.46 0.46
N ALA A 215 -10.22 -3.74 0.31
CA ALA A 215 -8.88 -4.27 0.56
C ALA A 215 -8.70 -4.71 2.02
N PHE A 216 -9.21 -3.95 2.98
CA PHE A 216 -9.16 -4.32 4.39
C PHE A 216 -10.08 -5.49 4.73
N THR A 217 -11.24 -5.57 4.09
CA THR A 217 -12.13 -6.74 4.21
C THR A 217 -11.46 -8.00 3.67
N VAL A 218 -10.78 -7.91 2.52
CA VAL A 218 -9.96 -9.02 1.98
C VAL A 218 -8.89 -9.41 2.99
N ALA A 219 -8.14 -8.47 3.55
CA ALA A 219 -7.08 -8.74 4.51
C ALA A 219 -7.61 -9.41 5.79
N ALA A 220 -8.74 -8.96 6.32
CA ALA A 220 -9.39 -9.57 7.48
C ALA A 220 -9.81 -11.02 7.20
N LEU A 221 -10.42 -11.26 6.03
CA LEU A 221 -10.81 -12.62 5.61
C LEU A 221 -9.62 -13.53 5.34
N GLU A 222 -8.49 -13.01 4.81
CA GLU A 222 -7.25 -13.79 4.65
C GLU A 222 -6.66 -14.17 6.00
N THR A 223 -6.66 -13.25 6.96
CA THR A 223 -6.19 -13.51 8.33
C THR A 223 -7.05 -14.59 9.00
N ALA A 224 -8.37 -14.49 8.86
CA ALA A 224 -9.31 -15.50 9.37
C ALA A 224 -9.09 -16.86 8.70
N ALA A 225 -8.87 -16.87 7.38
CA ALA A 225 -8.59 -18.09 6.63
C ALA A 225 -7.30 -18.78 7.06
N ALA A 226 -6.25 -18.01 7.37
CA ALA A 226 -5.01 -18.54 7.93
C ALA A 226 -5.21 -19.16 9.33
N ALA A 227 -6.21 -18.70 10.08
CA ALA A 227 -6.63 -19.28 11.36
C ALA A 227 -7.65 -20.43 11.22
N GLY A 228 -7.96 -20.86 9.96
CA GLY A 228 -8.87 -21.97 9.69
C GLY A 228 -10.35 -21.59 9.48
N HIS A 229 -10.67 -20.29 9.45
CA HIS A 229 -12.04 -19.80 9.28
C HIS A 229 -12.29 -19.34 7.85
N THR A 230 -13.13 -20.04 7.12
CA THR A 230 -13.48 -19.70 5.72
C THR A 230 -14.67 -18.75 5.60
N LEU A 231 -15.35 -18.48 6.69
CA LEU A 231 -16.51 -17.60 6.82
C LEU A 231 -16.35 -16.72 8.04
N GLN A 232 -16.68 -15.42 7.93
CA GLN A 232 -16.66 -14.49 9.04
C GLN A 232 -17.95 -13.65 9.05
N PHE A 233 -18.48 -13.36 10.24
CA PHE A 233 -19.57 -12.42 10.36
C PHE A 233 -19.10 -10.98 10.08
N ALA A 234 -20.01 -10.16 9.56
CA ALA A 234 -19.69 -8.77 9.26
C ALA A 234 -19.21 -7.99 10.50
N SER A 235 -19.76 -8.29 11.69
CA SER A 235 -19.30 -7.72 12.96
C SER A 235 -17.83 -8.00 13.24
N ASP A 236 -17.40 -9.25 13.08
CA ASP A 236 -16.03 -9.67 13.37
C ASP A 236 -15.02 -9.04 12.40
N ILE A 237 -15.45 -8.89 11.13
CA ILE A 237 -14.66 -8.19 10.11
C ILE A 237 -14.51 -6.71 10.48
N VAL A 238 -15.60 -6.07 10.91
CA VAL A 238 -15.59 -4.67 11.35
C VAL A 238 -14.64 -4.48 12.52
N ASP A 239 -14.71 -5.34 13.54
CA ASP A 239 -13.84 -5.28 14.70
C ASP A 239 -12.36 -5.50 14.31
N THR A 240 -12.10 -6.45 13.41
CA THR A 240 -10.77 -6.69 12.87
C THR A 240 -10.24 -5.46 12.13
N VAL A 241 -11.02 -4.85 11.23
CA VAL A 241 -10.60 -3.68 10.45
C VAL A 241 -10.38 -2.47 11.35
N ARG A 242 -11.23 -2.24 12.33
CA ARG A 242 -11.07 -1.14 13.31
C ARG A 242 -9.86 -1.33 14.23
N GLY A 243 -9.44 -2.57 14.44
CA GLY A 243 -8.24 -2.91 15.20
C GLY A 243 -6.93 -2.83 14.40
N LEU A 244 -6.98 -2.55 13.08
CA LEU A 244 -5.77 -2.42 12.27
C LEU A 244 -4.98 -1.15 12.66
N PRO A 245 -3.64 -1.20 12.61
CA PRO A 245 -2.78 -0.06 12.90
C PRO A 245 -2.77 0.94 11.72
N LEU A 246 -3.92 1.57 11.47
CA LEU A 246 -4.13 2.51 10.38
C LEU A 246 -4.03 3.96 10.84
N LYS A 247 -3.43 4.79 10.01
CA LYS A 247 -3.44 6.23 10.20
C LYS A 247 -3.54 6.93 8.83
N PRO A 248 -4.69 7.55 8.50
CA PRO A 248 -5.96 7.65 9.25
C PRO A 248 -6.70 6.32 9.46
N GLU A 249 -7.45 6.23 10.54
CA GLU A 249 -8.28 5.06 10.85
C GLU A 249 -9.33 4.80 9.76
N CYS A 250 -9.86 3.58 9.75
CA CYS A 250 -11.01 3.21 8.92
C CYS A 250 -12.23 3.00 9.84
N PRO A 251 -13.12 4.00 9.97
CA PRO A 251 -14.27 3.94 10.88
C PRO A 251 -15.41 3.09 10.29
N LEU A 252 -15.10 1.86 9.89
CA LEU A 252 -16.04 0.91 9.28
C LEU A 252 -17.12 0.53 10.28
N THR A 253 -18.37 0.40 9.80
CA THR A 253 -19.49 -0.16 10.55
C THR A 253 -20.14 -1.31 9.77
N SER A 254 -20.93 -2.15 10.45
CA SER A 254 -21.63 -3.26 9.81
C SER A 254 -22.58 -2.80 8.70
N ASP A 255 -23.24 -1.65 8.88
CA ASP A 255 -24.15 -1.09 7.88
C ASP A 255 -23.39 -0.63 6.63
N ILE A 256 -22.24 0.06 6.81
CA ILE A 256 -21.38 0.48 5.69
C ILE A 256 -20.83 -0.74 4.96
N LEU A 257 -20.36 -1.76 5.68
CA LEU A 257 -19.85 -2.99 5.07
C LEU A 257 -20.97 -3.71 4.30
N SER A 258 -22.17 -3.81 4.86
CA SER A 258 -23.34 -4.44 4.21
C SER A 258 -23.74 -3.72 2.93
N ALA A 259 -23.73 -2.39 2.93
CA ALA A 259 -24.04 -1.59 1.75
C ALA A 259 -22.94 -1.68 0.65
N ALA A 260 -21.68 -1.91 1.05
CA ALA A 260 -20.56 -1.94 0.13
C ALA A 260 -20.32 -3.32 -0.51
N VAL A 261 -20.73 -4.41 0.14
CA VAL A 261 -20.30 -5.78 -0.18
C VAL A 261 -20.70 -6.24 -1.60
N GLU A 262 -21.79 -5.73 -2.15
CA GLU A 262 -22.23 -6.05 -3.52
C GLU A 262 -21.17 -5.66 -4.57
N ASN A 263 -20.36 -4.64 -4.27
CA ASN A 263 -19.29 -4.15 -5.13
C ASN A 263 -17.98 -4.93 -4.96
N PHE A 264 -17.92 -5.93 -4.09
CA PHE A 264 -16.69 -6.66 -3.78
C PHE A 264 -16.52 -7.95 -4.58
N ALA A 265 -17.56 -8.33 -5.35
CA ALA A 265 -17.46 -9.49 -6.23
C ALA A 265 -16.38 -9.30 -7.30
N PRO A 266 -15.70 -10.36 -7.73
CA PRO A 266 -15.83 -11.75 -7.28
C PRO A 266 -14.93 -12.12 -6.08
N GLU A 267 -14.13 -11.20 -5.54
CA GLU A 267 -13.15 -11.47 -4.47
C GLU A 267 -13.79 -11.84 -3.14
N ILE A 268 -14.90 -11.19 -2.82
CA ILE A 268 -15.67 -11.41 -1.60
C ILE A 268 -17.12 -11.74 -2.00
N VAL A 269 -17.68 -12.71 -1.32
CA VAL A 269 -19.07 -13.12 -1.51
C VAL A 269 -19.80 -13.05 -0.18
N ALA A 270 -20.95 -12.40 -0.21
CA ALA A 270 -21.90 -12.43 0.90
C ALA A 270 -22.61 -13.81 0.98
N VAL A 271 -22.67 -14.34 2.17
CA VAL A 271 -23.46 -15.53 2.49
C VAL A 271 -24.60 -15.07 3.40
N GLN A 272 -25.81 -15.05 2.85
CA GLN A 272 -27.00 -14.67 3.59
C GLN A 272 -27.78 -15.93 3.94
N HIS A 273 -27.96 -16.18 5.21
CA HIS A 273 -28.82 -17.20 5.75
C HIS A 273 -29.76 -16.53 6.76
N GLU A 274 -30.66 -17.25 7.41
CA GLU A 274 -31.59 -16.73 8.43
C GLU A 274 -30.88 -16.12 9.67
N GLY A 275 -29.77 -15.42 9.46
CA GLY A 275 -28.89 -14.86 10.49
C GLY A 275 -28.16 -13.60 10.05
N PRO A 276 -27.18 -13.15 10.84
CA PRO A 276 -26.35 -11.99 10.51
C PRO A 276 -25.56 -12.22 9.22
N LEU A 277 -25.30 -11.13 8.50
CA LEU A 277 -24.50 -11.16 7.28
C LEU A 277 -23.12 -11.76 7.56
N ALA A 278 -22.76 -12.77 6.78
CA ALA A 278 -21.45 -13.37 6.79
C ALA A 278 -20.78 -13.23 5.43
N LEU A 279 -19.45 -13.08 5.43
CA LEU A 279 -18.64 -12.91 4.22
C LEU A 279 -17.60 -14.02 4.12
N GLN A 280 -17.28 -14.39 2.88
CA GLN A 280 -16.19 -15.30 2.56
C GLN A 280 -15.41 -14.86 1.33
N LEU A 281 -14.15 -15.31 1.22
CA LEU A 281 -13.38 -15.11 0.00
C LEU A 281 -13.99 -15.92 -1.14
N GLY A 282 -14.10 -15.32 -2.31
CA GLY A 282 -14.71 -15.93 -3.48
C GLY A 282 -14.09 -17.24 -3.90
N ARG A 283 -12.77 -17.43 -3.63
CA ARG A 283 -12.09 -18.72 -3.87
C ARG A 283 -12.68 -19.87 -3.05
N TYR A 284 -13.06 -19.64 -1.81
CA TYR A 284 -13.66 -20.69 -0.97
C TYR A 284 -15.08 -21.05 -1.42
N LYS A 285 -15.85 -20.05 -1.88
CA LYS A 285 -17.13 -20.33 -2.52
C LYS A 285 -16.97 -21.23 -3.73
N LYS A 286 -16.02 -20.92 -4.64
CA LYS A 286 -15.74 -21.74 -5.83
C LYS A 286 -15.36 -23.18 -5.46
N ILE A 287 -14.51 -23.36 -4.44
CA ILE A 287 -14.12 -24.67 -3.94
C ILE A 287 -15.34 -25.42 -3.37
N GLY A 288 -16.16 -24.78 -2.55
CA GLY A 288 -17.38 -25.36 -2.01
C GLY A 288 -18.38 -25.78 -3.10
N ASP A 289 -18.55 -24.96 -4.14
CA ASP A 289 -19.41 -25.28 -5.28
C ASP A 289 -18.86 -26.45 -6.11
N LEU A 290 -17.53 -26.58 -6.26
CA LEU A 290 -16.89 -27.74 -6.90
C LEU A 290 -17.11 -29.03 -6.11
N ILE A 291 -16.94 -28.97 -4.79
CA ILE A 291 -17.18 -30.14 -3.92
C ILE A 291 -18.63 -30.62 -4.06
N ARG A 292 -19.61 -29.69 -3.95
CA ARG A 292 -21.04 -30.04 -4.07
C ARG A 292 -21.44 -30.64 -5.42
N ARG A 293 -20.71 -30.30 -6.51
CA ARG A 293 -20.98 -30.87 -7.85
C ARG A 293 -20.41 -32.26 -8.04
N ASN A 294 -19.44 -32.66 -7.22
CA ASN A 294 -18.71 -33.93 -7.37
C ASN A 294 -19.08 -34.95 -6.26
N VAL A 295 -20.00 -34.60 -5.39
CA VAL A 295 -20.62 -35.47 -4.38
C VAL A 295 -22.07 -35.72 -4.76
#